data_ed77c81f34b16e3f440fbca4f1301fda
#
_entry.id   ed77c81f34b16e3f440fbca4f1301fda
#
_cell.length_a   1.000
_cell.length_b   1.000
_cell.length_c   1.000
_cell.angle_alpha   90.00
_cell.angle_beta   90.00
_cell.angle_gamma   90.00
#
_symmetry.space_group_name_H-M   'P 1'
#
loop_
_entity.id
_entity.type
_entity.pdbx_description
1 polymer ?
#
loop_
_entity_poly.entity_id
_entity_poly.type
_entity_poly.pdbx_seq_one_letter_code
_entity_poly.pdbx_strand_id
1 'polypeptide(L)'
;MKRSQYIMGLFVMLLVAACARVPQQASKEAFQEAQCQYDSGFQLFENKALMEAFPYFIQVAGKLEVLPEDMDSAAMQLTSQAYVQMAHVFKLYIEDNAEIDALKRALYYQRMVNDTSLTMHANLELADAYFCIMEHDSAAYYLDRVRPYLDTVNGNLDNYFSAQRLVSDLYYDLHEFDSCFLVMHELIAFKTRRDIDTKNDSVNLGITMFHSPYCLQSKPYLLKALDCDIDDMKLGAVMSLLARIYEAEGNSDSVAFCQKYHASYVKAETDRDSDGLLAVKQYERFKAERDARLQALREEKDARKAQNTRCIWIVVVVLVVLAAVWLFFTRRRHHLNALKDKDHEALQIKVQAVFSDRMNNKMERIRNEFNASYPDALAKLQAAYPELSETELDICLLSFFSFRLKEAADLLDLRENTVAKYRTTIKKKTQTDDLEGVLKPFLG
;
A
#
# COMPACT_ATOMS: atom_id res chain seq x y z
N MET A 1 -39.24 -11.35 -8.01
CA MET A 1 -38.18 -11.21 -6.97
C MET A 1 -36.75 -11.41 -7.49
N LYS A 2 -36.39 -12.43 -8.27
CA LYS A 2 -35.01 -12.67 -8.75
C LYS A 2 -34.42 -11.54 -9.61
N ARG A 3 -35.18 -10.89 -10.49
CA ARG A 3 -34.67 -9.77 -11.35
C ARG A 3 -34.25 -8.52 -10.58
N SER A 4 -34.91 -8.17 -9.50
CA SER A 4 -34.56 -6.98 -8.68
C SER A 4 -33.25 -7.19 -7.90
N GLN A 5 -32.93 -8.41 -7.47
CA GLN A 5 -31.66 -8.73 -6.79
C GLN A 5 -30.44 -8.65 -7.75
N TYR A 6 -30.62 -9.05 -9.00
CA TYR A 6 -29.57 -8.93 -10.02
C TYR A 6 -29.23 -7.47 -10.37
N ILE A 7 -30.26 -6.61 -10.47
CA ILE A 7 -30.06 -5.18 -10.80
C ILE A 7 -29.32 -4.47 -9.64
N MET A 8 -29.64 -4.80 -8.38
CA MET A 8 -28.98 -4.21 -7.21
C MET A 8 -27.52 -4.68 -7.08
N GLY A 9 -27.23 -5.96 -7.39
CA GLY A 9 -25.87 -6.49 -7.42
C GLY A 9 -25.00 -5.84 -8.51
N LEU A 10 -25.58 -5.61 -9.69
CA LEU A 10 -24.88 -4.94 -10.81
C LEU A 10 -24.57 -3.47 -10.48
N PHE A 11 -25.48 -2.77 -9.81
CA PHE A 11 -25.28 -1.36 -9.42
C PHE A 11 -24.19 -1.20 -8.35
N VAL A 12 -24.11 -2.13 -7.39
CA VAL A 12 -23.04 -2.16 -6.38
C VAL A 12 -21.68 -2.47 -7.03
N MET A 13 -21.63 -3.43 -7.98
CA MET A 13 -20.40 -3.72 -8.72
C MET A 13 -19.93 -2.55 -9.58
N LEU A 14 -20.83 -1.81 -10.23
CA LEU A 14 -20.49 -0.62 -11.02
C LEU A 14 -19.98 0.53 -10.15
N LEU A 15 -20.51 0.72 -8.95
CA LEU A 15 -20.04 1.71 -7.99
C LEU A 15 -18.63 1.37 -7.46
N VAL A 16 -18.36 0.08 -7.17
CA VAL A 16 -17.04 -0.38 -6.73
C VAL A 16 -16.02 -0.26 -7.87
N ALA A 17 -16.39 -0.58 -9.10
CA ALA A 17 -15.52 -0.46 -10.27
C ALA A 17 -15.20 1.00 -10.64
N ALA A 18 -16.09 1.94 -10.38
CA ALA A 18 -15.84 3.37 -10.61
C ALA A 18 -14.84 3.97 -9.62
N CYS A 19 -14.69 3.38 -8.43
CA CYS A 19 -13.71 3.80 -7.42
C CYS A 19 -12.30 3.22 -7.63
N ALA A 20 -12.11 2.25 -8.53
CA ALA A 20 -10.88 1.45 -8.65
C ALA A 20 -9.93 1.86 -9.80
N ARG A 21 -10.12 3.01 -10.46
CA ARG A 21 -9.21 3.46 -11.51
C ARG A 21 -8.04 4.25 -10.94
N VAL A 22 -6.92 3.55 -10.71
CA VAL A 22 -5.59 4.16 -10.54
C VAL A 22 -4.90 4.15 -11.91
N PRO A 23 -4.33 5.26 -12.38
CA PRO A 23 -3.59 5.29 -13.66
C PRO A 23 -2.22 4.65 -13.46
N GLN A 24 -2.07 3.40 -13.83
CA GLN A 24 -0.80 2.64 -13.76
C GLN A 24 0.15 2.94 -14.94
N GLN A 25 -0.32 3.60 -15.98
CA GLN A 25 0.45 3.82 -17.22
C GLN A 25 1.38 5.03 -17.17
N ALA A 26 1.03 6.09 -16.43
CA ALA A 26 1.84 7.29 -16.30
C ALA A 26 3.15 7.06 -15.49
N SER A 27 3.21 6.02 -14.64
CA SER A 27 4.37 5.71 -13.82
C SER A 27 5.53 5.09 -14.61
N LYS A 28 5.25 4.33 -15.67
CA LYS A 28 6.27 3.59 -16.43
C LYS A 28 7.07 4.49 -17.37
N GLU A 29 6.42 5.45 -18.02
CA GLU A 29 7.10 6.45 -18.87
C GLU A 29 7.95 7.40 -18.02
N ALA A 30 7.42 7.86 -16.88
CA ALA A 30 8.15 8.69 -15.93
C ALA A 30 9.39 7.97 -15.36
N PHE A 31 9.31 6.68 -15.08
CA PHE A 31 10.43 5.87 -14.63
C PHE A 31 11.50 5.74 -15.71
N GLN A 32 11.13 5.43 -16.96
CA GLN A 32 12.08 5.32 -18.06
C GLN A 32 12.83 6.63 -18.34
N GLU A 33 12.11 7.75 -18.29
CA GLU A 33 12.71 9.07 -18.45
C GLU A 33 13.66 9.40 -17.28
N ALA A 34 13.27 9.08 -16.04
CA ALA A 34 14.13 9.25 -14.88
C ALA A 34 15.39 8.38 -14.96
N GLN A 35 15.26 7.14 -15.43
CA GLN A 35 16.42 6.27 -15.66
C GLN A 35 17.41 6.88 -16.67
N CYS A 36 16.91 7.38 -17.81
CA CYS A 36 17.77 8.06 -18.81
C CYS A 36 18.45 9.30 -18.22
N GLN A 37 17.74 10.06 -17.37
CA GLN A 37 18.33 11.21 -16.68
C GLN A 37 19.42 10.78 -15.69
N TYR A 38 19.16 9.72 -14.91
CA TYR A 38 20.16 9.17 -14.01
C TYR A 38 21.43 8.76 -14.74
N ASP A 39 21.29 7.98 -15.82
CA ASP A 39 22.42 7.49 -16.61
C ASP A 39 23.23 8.65 -17.21
N SER A 40 22.56 9.70 -17.69
CA SER A 40 23.21 10.92 -18.20
C SER A 40 23.97 11.67 -17.10
N GLY A 41 23.34 11.84 -15.95
CA GLY A 41 23.96 12.46 -14.78
C GLY A 41 25.16 11.66 -14.28
N PHE A 42 25.04 10.32 -14.25
CA PHE A 42 26.12 9.45 -13.83
C PHE A 42 27.34 9.51 -14.77
N GLN A 43 27.14 9.58 -16.10
CA GLN A 43 28.22 9.77 -17.06
C GLN A 43 28.95 11.10 -16.84
N LEU A 44 28.23 12.19 -16.56
CA LEU A 44 28.84 13.49 -16.25
C LEU A 44 29.61 13.42 -14.92
N PHE A 45 29.08 12.74 -13.92
CA PHE A 45 29.76 12.53 -12.64
C PHE A 45 31.08 11.77 -12.81
N GLU A 46 31.09 10.67 -13.56
CA GLU A 46 32.31 9.91 -13.89
C GLU A 46 33.35 10.75 -14.64
N ASN A 47 32.92 11.70 -15.48
CA ASN A 47 33.76 12.65 -16.18
C ASN A 47 34.20 13.85 -15.32
N LYS A 48 33.92 13.83 -14.00
CA LYS A 48 34.20 14.90 -13.04
C LYS A 48 33.50 16.24 -13.34
N ALA A 49 32.46 16.24 -14.18
CA ALA A 49 31.61 17.40 -14.45
C ALA A 49 30.49 17.50 -13.39
N LEU A 50 30.86 17.68 -12.12
CA LEU A 50 30.00 17.53 -10.96
C LEU A 50 28.80 18.50 -10.96
N MET A 51 29.06 19.79 -11.27
CA MET A 51 27.98 20.80 -11.30
C MET A 51 27.02 20.62 -12.47
N GLU A 52 27.44 19.97 -13.53
CA GLU A 52 26.59 19.61 -14.67
C GLU A 52 25.77 18.32 -14.35
N ALA A 53 26.36 17.38 -13.62
CA ALA A 53 25.70 16.13 -13.19
C ALA A 53 24.59 16.35 -12.15
N PHE A 54 24.84 17.26 -11.21
CA PHE A 54 24.00 17.45 -10.03
C PHE A 54 22.50 17.74 -10.35
N PRO A 55 22.14 18.62 -11.31
CA PRO A 55 20.76 18.85 -11.69
C PRO A 55 20.02 17.60 -12.18
N TYR A 56 20.73 16.66 -12.81
CA TYR A 56 20.11 15.41 -13.28
C TYR A 56 19.64 14.56 -12.09
N PHE A 57 20.44 14.43 -11.04
CA PHE A 57 20.06 13.68 -9.85
C PHE A 57 18.87 14.34 -9.10
N ILE A 58 18.86 15.67 -9.04
CA ILE A 58 17.69 16.43 -8.54
C ILE A 58 16.44 16.13 -9.37
N GLN A 59 16.53 16.11 -10.70
CA GLN A 59 15.40 15.83 -11.58
C GLN A 59 14.88 14.41 -11.41
N VAL A 60 15.76 13.41 -11.26
CA VAL A 60 15.39 12.02 -10.99
C VAL A 60 14.58 11.92 -9.70
N ALA A 61 15.12 12.43 -8.60
CA ALA A 61 14.42 12.44 -7.32
C ALA A 61 13.12 13.25 -7.41
N GLY A 62 13.15 14.42 -8.04
CA GLY A 62 11.99 15.26 -8.26
C GLY A 62 10.87 14.61 -9.06
N LYS A 63 11.19 13.75 -10.02
CA LYS A 63 10.22 13.04 -10.88
C LYS A 63 9.61 11.81 -10.20
N LEU A 64 10.42 11.03 -9.50
CA LEU A 64 10.01 9.74 -8.94
C LEU A 64 9.47 9.85 -7.53
N GLU A 65 9.93 10.83 -6.74
CA GLU A 65 9.54 10.94 -5.34
C GLU A 65 8.10 11.45 -5.21
N VAL A 66 7.24 10.52 -4.87
CA VAL A 66 5.82 10.71 -4.51
C VAL A 66 5.62 10.23 -3.07
N LEU A 67 4.37 10.03 -2.63
CA LEU A 67 4.16 9.42 -1.32
C LEU A 67 4.77 8.01 -1.31
N PRO A 68 5.55 7.64 -0.28
CA PRO A 68 6.30 6.38 -0.26
C PRO A 68 5.43 5.13 -0.47
N GLU A 69 4.21 5.15 0.06
CA GLU A 69 3.24 4.07 -0.11
C GLU A 69 2.69 3.94 -1.54
N ASP A 70 2.93 4.93 -2.40
CA ASP A 70 2.49 4.94 -3.80
C ASP A 70 3.67 4.69 -4.77
N MET A 71 4.90 4.50 -4.24
CA MET A 71 6.10 4.16 -5.02
C MET A 71 6.26 2.65 -5.16
N ASP A 72 6.67 2.19 -6.34
CA ASP A 72 7.16 0.84 -6.51
C ASP A 72 8.64 0.68 -6.08
N SER A 73 9.09 -0.56 -5.92
CA SER A 73 10.45 -0.86 -5.45
C SER A 73 11.54 -0.33 -6.39
N ALA A 74 11.31 -0.33 -7.70
CA ALA A 74 12.28 0.16 -8.68
C ALA A 74 12.43 1.70 -8.61
N ALA A 75 11.30 2.41 -8.46
CA ALA A 75 11.31 3.86 -8.28
C ALA A 75 11.98 4.25 -6.96
N MET A 76 11.72 3.53 -5.86
CA MET A 76 12.42 3.74 -4.59
C MET A 76 13.93 3.55 -4.72
N GLN A 77 14.35 2.49 -5.40
CA GLN A 77 15.78 2.18 -5.60
C GLN A 77 16.47 3.26 -6.42
N LEU A 78 15.88 3.67 -7.54
CA LEU A 78 16.46 4.71 -8.39
C LEU A 78 16.50 6.08 -7.69
N THR A 79 15.44 6.41 -6.93
CA THR A 79 15.41 7.62 -6.10
C THR A 79 16.51 7.60 -5.04
N SER A 80 16.70 6.45 -4.37
CA SER A 80 17.79 6.29 -3.41
C SER A 80 19.15 6.48 -4.04
N GLN A 81 19.39 5.88 -5.20
CA GLN A 81 20.65 6.05 -5.95
C GLN A 81 20.91 7.50 -6.33
N ALA A 82 19.88 8.24 -6.74
CA ALA A 82 20.00 9.67 -7.03
C ALA A 82 20.43 10.47 -5.78
N TYR A 83 19.88 10.17 -4.62
CA TYR A 83 20.29 10.80 -3.36
C TYR A 83 21.73 10.44 -2.96
N VAL A 84 22.17 9.20 -3.18
CA VAL A 84 23.58 8.80 -2.97
C VAL A 84 24.49 9.60 -3.87
N GLN A 85 24.16 9.79 -5.15
CA GLN A 85 25.00 10.58 -6.06
C GLN A 85 25.01 12.06 -5.67
N MET A 86 23.89 12.62 -5.22
CA MET A 86 23.89 13.98 -4.66
C MET A 86 24.81 14.10 -3.42
N ALA A 87 24.78 13.10 -2.55
CA ALA A 87 25.68 13.05 -1.39
C ALA A 87 27.15 12.99 -1.80
N HIS A 88 27.49 12.18 -2.78
CA HIS A 88 28.86 12.13 -3.30
C HIS A 88 29.33 13.48 -3.89
N VAL A 89 28.44 14.23 -4.54
CA VAL A 89 28.76 15.60 -4.98
C VAL A 89 29.03 16.49 -3.78
N PHE A 90 28.22 16.46 -2.74
CA PHE A 90 28.44 17.24 -1.52
C PHE A 90 29.73 16.86 -0.81
N LYS A 91 30.05 15.58 -0.71
CA LYS A 91 31.30 15.07 -0.16
C LYS A 91 32.53 15.67 -0.88
N LEU A 92 32.48 15.71 -2.21
CA LEU A 92 33.58 16.29 -3.02
C LEU A 92 33.71 17.81 -2.87
N TYR A 93 32.64 18.49 -2.46
CA TYR A 93 32.64 19.92 -2.15
C TYR A 93 32.76 20.23 -0.65
N ILE A 94 32.88 19.21 0.22
CA ILE A 94 33.00 19.32 1.70
C ILE A 94 31.74 19.99 2.32
N GLU A 95 30.58 19.66 1.79
CA GLU A 95 29.28 20.15 2.26
C GLU A 95 28.60 19.11 3.16
N ASP A 96 29.23 18.74 4.26
CA ASP A 96 28.93 17.60 5.13
C ASP A 96 27.47 17.54 5.59
N ASN A 97 26.86 18.68 5.94
CA ASN A 97 25.47 18.71 6.38
C ASN A 97 24.49 18.35 5.26
N ALA A 98 24.76 18.78 4.03
CA ALA A 98 23.96 18.44 2.85
C ALA A 98 24.18 16.99 2.45
N GLU A 99 25.41 16.48 2.56
CA GLU A 99 25.74 15.06 2.39
C GLU A 99 24.94 14.19 3.34
N ILE A 100 24.97 14.49 4.66
CA ILE A 100 24.25 13.73 5.67
C ILE A 100 22.73 13.73 5.40
N ASP A 101 22.16 14.86 5.00
CA ASP A 101 20.73 14.95 4.71
C ASP A 101 20.36 14.09 3.49
N ALA A 102 21.14 14.14 2.42
CA ALA A 102 20.94 13.32 1.23
C ALA A 102 21.10 11.82 1.54
N LEU A 103 22.13 11.42 2.30
CA LEU A 103 22.34 10.03 2.70
C LEU A 103 21.22 9.49 3.60
N LYS A 104 20.72 10.29 4.53
CA LYS A 104 19.54 9.90 5.34
C LYS A 104 18.33 9.64 4.47
N ARG A 105 18.14 10.43 3.44
CA ARG A 105 17.03 10.24 2.50
C ARG A 105 17.23 8.99 1.64
N ALA A 106 18.45 8.75 1.15
CA ALA A 106 18.79 7.51 0.48
C ALA A 106 18.53 6.28 1.35
N LEU A 107 19.02 6.29 2.59
CA LEU A 107 18.85 5.20 3.56
C LEU A 107 17.37 4.92 3.86
N TYR A 108 16.53 5.95 3.91
CA TYR A 108 15.09 5.78 4.08
C TYR A 108 14.48 4.89 3.00
N TYR A 109 14.76 5.16 1.71
CA TYR A 109 14.26 4.36 0.59
C TYR A 109 14.87 2.96 0.54
N GLN A 110 16.17 2.82 0.81
CA GLN A 110 16.85 1.52 0.83
C GLN A 110 16.27 0.56 1.86
N ARG A 111 15.89 1.07 3.04
CA ARG A 111 15.21 0.28 4.07
C ARG A 111 13.82 -0.18 3.62
N MET A 112 13.09 0.64 2.88
CA MET A 112 11.77 0.27 2.35
C MET A 112 11.87 -0.82 1.27
N VAL A 113 12.92 -0.78 0.44
CA VAL A 113 13.20 -1.83 -0.57
C VAL A 113 13.75 -3.10 0.08
N ASN A 114 14.23 -3.01 1.33
CA ASN A 114 14.90 -4.10 2.06
C ASN A 114 16.19 -4.59 1.36
N ASP A 115 16.93 -3.67 0.74
CA ASP A 115 18.24 -3.94 0.13
C ASP A 115 19.33 -3.80 1.19
N THR A 116 19.82 -4.95 1.67
CA THR A 116 20.85 -5.01 2.72
C THR A 116 22.19 -4.42 2.25
N SER A 117 22.57 -4.63 1.00
CA SER A 117 23.87 -4.16 0.47
C SER A 117 23.90 -2.64 0.37
N LEU A 118 22.87 -2.04 -0.24
CA LEU A 118 22.76 -0.59 -0.33
C LEU A 118 22.58 0.07 1.04
N THR A 119 21.78 -0.56 1.91
CA THR A 119 21.59 -0.08 3.30
C THR A 119 22.91 -0.05 4.07
N MET A 120 23.74 -1.07 3.91
CA MET A 120 25.06 -1.14 4.53
C MET A 120 25.96 -0.04 4.01
N HIS A 121 26.03 0.16 2.70
CA HIS A 121 26.83 1.23 2.07
C HIS A 121 26.41 2.60 2.57
N ALA A 122 25.11 2.92 2.58
CA ALA A 122 24.64 4.22 3.07
C ALA A 122 24.89 4.43 4.58
N ASN A 123 24.84 3.38 5.40
CA ASN A 123 25.24 3.51 6.80
C ASN A 123 26.74 3.81 6.95
N LEU A 124 27.57 3.23 6.10
CA LEU A 124 29.02 3.47 6.12
C LEU A 124 29.35 4.92 5.69
N GLU A 125 28.74 5.40 4.61
CA GLU A 125 28.88 6.79 4.17
C GLU A 125 28.38 7.79 5.22
N LEU A 126 27.24 7.48 5.89
CA LEU A 126 26.76 8.29 7.02
C LEU A 126 27.74 8.30 8.20
N ALA A 127 28.37 7.17 8.50
CA ALA A 127 29.36 7.10 9.56
C ALA A 127 30.57 8.00 9.24
N ASP A 128 31.02 7.98 7.99
CA ASP A 128 32.11 8.82 7.50
C ASP A 128 31.75 10.32 7.53
N ALA A 129 30.57 10.68 7.02
CA ALA A 129 30.09 12.07 7.03
C ALA A 129 29.89 12.62 8.45
N TYR A 130 29.39 11.83 9.39
CA TYR A 130 29.30 12.23 10.79
C TYR A 130 30.67 12.36 11.46
N PHE A 131 31.62 11.51 11.06
CA PHE A 131 32.99 11.65 11.52
C PHE A 131 33.60 12.99 11.07
N CYS A 132 33.40 13.39 9.80
CA CYS A 132 33.90 14.67 9.26
C CYS A 132 33.40 15.89 10.05
N ILE A 133 32.19 15.86 10.60
CA ILE A 133 31.66 16.95 11.44
C ILE A 133 31.92 16.75 12.94
N MET A 134 32.83 15.83 13.30
CA MET A 134 33.22 15.53 14.69
C MET A 134 32.09 15.01 15.60
N GLU A 135 31.03 14.44 15.00
CA GLU A 135 29.90 13.79 15.70
C GLU A 135 30.20 12.29 15.90
N HIS A 136 31.21 12.00 16.74
CA HIS A 136 31.75 10.64 16.91
C HIS A 136 30.72 9.60 17.39
N ASP A 137 29.79 10.00 18.26
CA ASP A 137 28.71 9.11 18.74
C ASP A 137 27.80 8.68 17.56
N SER A 138 27.48 9.63 16.68
CA SER A 138 26.68 9.36 15.49
C SER A 138 27.46 8.49 14.49
N ALA A 139 28.74 8.79 14.28
CA ALA A 139 29.63 7.98 13.44
C ALA A 139 29.69 6.51 13.93
N ALA A 140 29.95 6.31 15.22
CA ALA A 140 30.00 5.00 15.85
C ALA A 140 28.66 4.26 15.72
N TYR A 141 27.52 4.95 15.92
CA TYR A 141 26.17 4.39 15.77
C TYR A 141 25.92 3.82 14.39
N TYR A 142 26.30 4.54 13.32
CA TYR A 142 26.11 4.06 11.95
C TYR A 142 27.13 2.96 11.61
N LEU A 143 28.36 3.03 12.08
CA LEU A 143 29.39 2.01 11.91
C LEU A 143 29.00 0.69 12.55
N ASP A 144 28.44 0.69 13.77
CA ASP A 144 27.98 -0.51 14.44
C ASP A 144 26.88 -1.25 13.68
N ARG A 145 26.08 -0.54 12.89
CA ARG A 145 25.07 -1.14 12.00
C ARG A 145 25.65 -1.83 10.79
N VAL A 146 26.85 -1.47 10.37
CA VAL A 146 27.59 -2.11 9.26
C VAL A 146 28.36 -3.33 9.75
N ARG A 147 28.94 -3.28 10.95
CA ARG A 147 29.85 -4.27 11.51
C ARG A 147 29.36 -5.73 11.39
N PRO A 148 28.08 -6.09 11.65
CA PRO A 148 27.60 -7.46 11.53
C PRO A 148 27.65 -8.03 10.10
N TYR A 149 27.74 -7.17 9.10
CA TYR A 149 27.74 -7.53 7.67
C TYR A 149 29.10 -7.47 7.02
N LEU A 150 30.15 -7.12 7.76
CA LEU A 150 31.53 -7.05 7.27
C LEU A 150 32.14 -8.45 7.22
N ASP A 151 31.81 -9.20 6.16
CA ASP A 151 32.38 -10.51 5.90
C ASP A 151 33.60 -10.37 4.98
N THR A 152 34.77 -10.76 5.49
CA THR A 152 36.04 -10.72 4.74
C THR A 152 36.18 -11.87 3.75
N VAL A 153 35.30 -12.85 3.79
CA VAL A 153 35.38 -14.03 2.92
C VAL A 153 34.48 -13.88 1.68
N ASN A 154 33.22 -13.49 1.89
CA ASN A 154 32.20 -13.44 0.85
C ASN A 154 31.58 -12.05 0.67
N GLY A 155 31.95 -11.07 1.51
CA GLY A 155 31.37 -9.74 1.52
C GLY A 155 32.02 -8.77 0.53
N ASN A 156 31.49 -7.55 0.48
CA ASN A 156 32.09 -6.45 -0.25
C ASN A 156 33.34 -5.95 0.49
N LEU A 157 34.54 -6.26 -0.05
CA LEU A 157 35.82 -5.88 0.53
C LEU A 157 35.99 -4.35 0.62
N ASP A 158 35.43 -3.59 -0.29
CA ASP A 158 35.54 -2.11 -0.27
C ASP A 158 34.82 -1.55 0.97
N ASN A 159 33.65 -2.06 1.30
CA ASN A 159 32.94 -1.68 2.53
C ASN A 159 33.74 -2.08 3.77
N TYR A 160 34.37 -3.27 3.78
CA TYR A 160 35.25 -3.68 4.87
C TYR A 160 36.44 -2.72 5.01
N PHE A 161 37.11 -2.37 3.90
CA PHE A 161 38.25 -1.45 3.93
C PHE A 161 37.85 -0.06 4.41
N SER A 162 36.75 0.47 3.92
CA SER A 162 36.23 1.77 4.36
C SER A 162 35.87 1.78 5.83
N ALA A 163 35.21 0.72 6.33
CA ALA A 163 34.89 0.58 7.75
C ALA A 163 36.15 0.52 8.62
N GLN A 164 37.19 -0.22 8.21
CA GLN A 164 38.45 -0.31 8.97
C GLN A 164 39.19 1.05 9.00
N ARG A 165 39.17 1.82 7.90
CA ARG A 165 39.73 3.16 7.90
C ARG A 165 39.00 4.05 8.89
N LEU A 166 37.69 4.07 8.87
CA LEU A 166 36.89 4.87 9.79
C LEU A 166 37.10 4.47 11.26
N VAL A 167 37.26 3.18 11.55
CA VAL A 167 37.64 2.72 12.89
C VAL A 167 39.01 3.28 13.30
N SER A 168 39.98 3.27 12.37
CA SER A 168 41.30 3.86 12.61
C SER A 168 41.20 5.37 12.87
N ASP A 169 40.41 6.09 12.11
CA ASP A 169 40.22 7.54 12.23
C ASP A 169 39.55 7.90 13.56
N LEU A 170 38.56 7.11 14.02
CA LEU A 170 37.96 7.26 15.34
C LEU A 170 38.98 7.04 16.49
N TYR A 171 39.85 6.03 16.39
CA TYR A 171 40.92 5.84 17.36
C TYR A 171 41.92 7.00 17.36
N TYR A 172 42.20 7.55 16.17
CA TYR A 172 43.08 8.70 16.04
C TYR A 172 42.54 9.92 16.80
N ASP A 173 41.25 10.24 16.63
CA ASP A 173 40.60 11.38 17.28
C ASP A 173 40.48 11.18 18.81
N LEU A 174 40.38 9.94 19.25
CA LEU A 174 40.44 9.59 20.66
C LEU A 174 41.86 9.61 21.24
N HIS A 175 42.90 9.94 20.42
CA HIS A 175 44.30 9.90 20.75
C HIS A 175 44.81 8.50 21.13
N GLU A 176 44.09 7.44 20.73
CA GLU A 176 44.49 6.05 20.89
C GLU A 176 45.39 5.59 19.73
N PHE A 177 46.54 6.24 19.57
CA PHE A 177 47.42 6.05 18.39
C PHE A 177 47.86 4.61 18.18
N ASP A 178 48.13 3.83 19.24
CA ASP A 178 48.53 2.45 19.12
C ASP A 178 47.42 1.57 18.51
N SER A 179 46.16 1.79 18.91
CA SER A 179 44.97 1.14 18.36
C SER A 179 44.76 1.53 16.89
N CYS A 180 44.88 2.82 16.59
CA CYS A 180 44.80 3.36 15.24
C CYS A 180 45.81 2.67 14.29
N PHE A 181 47.10 2.63 14.69
CA PHE A 181 48.15 2.03 13.85
C PHE A 181 47.99 0.52 13.72
N LEU A 182 47.53 -0.16 14.77
CA LEU A 182 47.24 -1.59 14.69
C LEU A 182 46.24 -1.89 13.59
N VAL A 183 45.10 -1.17 13.60
CA VAL A 183 44.02 -1.34 12.58
C VAL A 183 44.57 -1.08 11.17
N MET A 184 45.32 0.02 10.98
CA MET A 184 45.89 0.35 9.65
C MET A 184 46.92 -0.68 9.20
N HIS A 185 47.78 -1.13 10.08
CA HIS A 185 48.76 -2.17 9.73
C HIS A 185 48.11 -3.52 9.39
N GLU A 186 47.04 -3.89 10.12
CA GLU A 186 46.27 -5.09 9.80
C GLU A 186 45.58 -4.97 8.44
N LEU A 187 44.98 -3.80 8.15
CA LEU A 187 44.36 -3.50 6.85
C LEU A 187 45.36 -3.59 5.71
N ILE A 188 46.52 -2.93 5.83
CA ILE A 188 47.58 -2.97 4.82
C ILE A 188 48.08 -4.41 4.63
N ALA A 189 48.35 -5.15 5.72
CA ALA A 189 48.77 -6.52 5.65
C ALA A 189 47.72 -7.47 5.03
N PHE A 190 46.47 -7.23 5.30
CA PHE A 190 45.34 -7.97 4.69
C PHE A 190 45.29 -7.76 3.18
N LYS A 191 45.38 -6.49 2.70
CA LYS A 191 45.40 -6.13 1.28
C LYS A 191 46.64 -6.68 0.58
N THR A 192 47.81 -6.54 1.18
CA THR A 192 49.09 -7.04 0.63
C THR A 192 49.03 -8.57 0.41
N ARG A 193 48.49 -9.33 1.34
CA ARG A 193 48.34 -10.80 1.19
C ARG A 193 47.39 -11.20 0.05
N ARG A 194 46.58 -10.28 -0.43
CA ARG A 194 45.61 -10.47 -1.54
C ARG A 194 46.00 -9.76 -2.83
N ASP A 195 47.21 -9.22 -2.89
CA ASP A 195 47.73 -8.44 -4.04
C ASP A 195 46.81 -7.22 -4.39
N ILE A 196 46.23 -6.61 -3.36
CA ILE A 196 45.42 -5.39 -3.48
C ILE A 196 46.30 -4.18 -3.20
N ASP A 197 46.14 -3.11 -3.98
CA ASP A 197 46.91 -1.87 -3.81
C ASP A 197 46.73 -1.28 -2.40
N THR A 198 47.86 -0.94 -1.76
CA THR A 198 47.94 -0.41 -0.39
C THR A 198 48.51 1.00 -0.33
N LYS A 199 48.79 1.60 -1.48
CA LYS A 199 49.50 2.91 -1.53
C LYS A 199 48.68 3.99 -0.82
N ASN A 200 47.40 4.09 -1.12
CA ASN A 200 46.49 5.06 -0.51
C ASN A 200 46.36 4.85 1.02
N ASP A 201 46.26 3.62 1.48
CA ASP A 201 46.20 3.29 2.93
C ASP A 201 47.54 3.62 3.61
N SER A 202 48.64 3.41 2.90
CA SER A 202 49.96 3.81 3.38
C SER A 202 50.09 5.35 3.53
N VAL A 203 49.55 6.12 2.58
CA VAL A 203 49.52 7.59 2.66
C VAL A 203 48.65 8.03 3.87
N ASN A 204 47.49 7.45 4.05
CA ASN A 204 46.64 7.72 5.23
C ASN A 204 47.40 7.46 6.55
N LEU A 205 48.07 6.31 6.63
CA LEU A 205 48.92 5.99 7.77
C LEU A 205 50.02 7.08 7.97
N GLY A 206 50.62 7.53 6.90
CA GLY A 206 51.63 8.62 6.97
C GLY A 206 51.05 9.91 7.51
N ILE A 207 49.86 10.32 7.09
CA ILE A 207 49.16 11.53 7.58
C ILE A 207 48.89 11.38 9.09
N THR A 208 48.34 10.23 9.51
CA THR A 208 48.06 9.93 10.90
C THR A 208 49.29 9.93 11.78
N MET A 209 50.39 9.30 11.30
CA MET A 209 51.68 9.30 12.00
C MET A 209 52.28 10.69 12.15
N PHE A 210 52.10 11.58 11.17
CA PHE A 210 52.65 12.94 11.22
C PHE A 210 52.06 13.75 12.40
N HIS A 211 50.78 13.56 12.68
CA HIS A 211 50.06 14.24 13.78
C HIS A 211 50.14 13.50 15.12
N SER A 212 50.95 12.46 15.21
CA SER A 212 51.16 11.64 16.38
C SER A 212 52.56 11.74 16.96
N PRO A 213 52.88 11.09 18.08
CA PRO A 213 54.28 10.97 18.56
C PRO A 213 55.25 10.34 17.56
N TYR A 214 54.79 9.72 16.50
CA TYR A 214 55.58 9.03 15.47
C TYR A 214 55.87 9.89 14.24
N CYS A 215 55.74 11.21 14.34
CA CYS A 215 55.88 12.19 13.26
C CYS A 215 57.16 11.96 12.38
N LEU A 216 58.33 11.73 12.99
CA LEU A 216 59.58 11.50 12.26
C LEU A 216 59.59 10.26 11.37
N GLN A 217 58.70 9.31 11.63
CA GLN A 217 58.59 8.06 10.87
C GLN A 217 57.58 8.16 9.73
N SER A 218 56.84 9.27 9.61
CA SER A 218 55.74 9.44 8.64
C SER A 218 56.25 9.67 7.19
N LYS A 219 57.44 10.29 7.01
CA LYS A 219 57.98 10.68 5.73
C LYS A 219 57.93 9.60 4.64
N PRO A 220 58.45 8.35 4.86
CA PRO A 220 58.43 7.32 3.80
C PRO A 220 57.01 6.90 3.39
N TYR A 221 56.02 7.04 4.26
CA TYR A 221 54.62 6.79 3.97
C TYR A 221 53.99 7.92 3.16
N LEU A 222 54.27 9.19 3.53
CA LEU A 222 53.79 10.36 2.81
C LEU A 222 54.37 10.45 1.39
N LEU A 223 55.61 10.06 1.18
CA LEU A 223 56.24 10.04 -0.14
C LEU A 223 55.55 9.12 -1.13
N LYS A 224 54.82 8.09 -0.67
CA LYS A 224 54.03 7.21 -1.53
C LYS A 224 52.91 7.96 -2.27
N ALA A 225 52.48 9.11 -1.75
CA ALA A 225 51.48 9.94 -2.41
C ALA A 225 51.89 10.42 -3.81
N LEU A 226 53.19 10.55 -4.04
CA LEU A 226 53.71 10.96 -5.35
C LEU A 226 53.53 9.88 -6.44
N ASP A 227 53.38 8.62 -6.03
CA ASP A 227 53.22 7.45 -6.90
C ASP A 227 51.79 6.88 -6.85
N CYS A 228 50.83 7.63 -6.24
CA CYS A 228 49.45 7.25 -6.11
C CYS A 228 48.55 8.14 -6.97
N ASP A 229 47.48 7.56 -7.47
CA ASP A 229 46.32 8.32 -7.98
C ASP A 229 45.41 8.69 -6.78
N ILE A 230 45.75 9.78 -6.09
CA ILE A 230 44.98 10.39 -5.01
C ILE A 230 44.41 11.72 -5.48
N ASP A 231 43.32 12.14 -4.88
CA ASP A 231 42.69 13.43 -5.19
C ASP A 231 43.63 14.63 -4.85
N ASP A 232 43.42 15.74 -5.54
CA ASP A 232 44.23 16.93 -5.40
C ASP A 232 44.21 17.51 -3.97
N MET A 233 43.10 17.36 -3.24
CA MET A 233 42.98 17.83 -1.87
C MET A 233 43.89 17.06 -0.93
N LYS A 234 43.86 15.76 -1.02
CA LYS A 234 44.73 14.88 -0.23
C LYS A 234 46.19 15.07 -0.59
N LEU A 235 46.49 15.23 -1.88
CA LEU A 235 47.85 15.55 -2.35
C LEU A 235 48.32 16.90 -1.79
N GLY A 236 47.46 17.93 -1.81
CA GLY A 236 47.78 19.25 -1.22
C GLY A 236 48.08 19.17 0.27
N ALA A 237 47.28 18.41 1.02
CA ALA A 237 47.53 18.15 2.43
C ALA A 237 48.88 17.44 2.67
N VAL A 238 49.14 16.37 1.92
CA VAL A 238 50.42 15.64 2.02
C VAL A 238 51.61 16.55 1.71
N MET A 239 51.53 17.40 0.69
CA MET A 239 52.57 18.34 0.34
C MET A 239 52.82 19.34 1.45
N SER A 240 51.79 19.82 2.13
CA SER A 240 51.96 20.70 3.29
C SER A 240 52.71 19.99 4.43
N LEU A 241 52.39 18.71 4.70
CA LEU A 241 53.06 17.92 5.74
C LEU A 241 54.54 17.64 5.37
N LEU A 242 54.82 17.26 4.11
CA LEU A 242 56.17 17.06 3.63
C LEU A 242 57.02 18.35 3.67
N ALA A 243 56.44 19.54 3.37
CA ALA A 243 57.11 20.81 3.51
C ALA A 243 57.61 21.02 4.95
N ARG A 244 56.78 20.76 5.95
CA ARG A 244 57.16 20.89 7.38
C ARG A 244 58.26 19.90 7.78
N ILE A 245 58.27 18.68 7.24
CA ILE A 245 59.34 17.72 7.48
C ILE A 245 60.64 18.22 6.84
N TYR A 246 60.60 18.68 5.58
CA TYR A 246 61.77 19.19 4.90
C TYR A 246 62.32 20.51 5.50
N GLU A 247 61.46 21.35 6.06
CA GLU A 247 61.89 22.50 6.85
C GLU A 247 62.71 22.09 8.07
N ALA A 248 62.23 21.07 8.81
CA ALA A 248 62.92 20.53 9.97
C ALA A 248 64.31 19.89 9.58
N GLU A 249 64.39 19.33 8.34
CA GLU A 249 65.61 18.76 7.79
C GLU A 249 66.57 19.82 7.17
N GLY A 250 66.11 21.08 7.06
CA GLY A 250 66.89 22.17 6.42
C GLY A 250 66.99 22.05 4.89
N ASN A 251 66.11 21.29 4.23
CA ASN A 251 66.10 21.07 2.77
C ASN A 251 65.21 22.09 2.03
N SER A 252 65.76 23.28 1.77
CA SER A 252 65.01 24.41 1.21
C SER A 252 64.44 24.13 -0.19
N ASP A 253 65.14 23.34 -1.04
CA ASP A 253 64.68 23.04 -2.41
C ASP A 253 63.42 22.18 -2.37
N SER A 254 63.38 21.16 -1.52
CA SER A 254 62.22 20.31 -1.33
C SER A 254 61.06 21.07 -0.68
N VAL A 255 61.29 21.99 0.23
CA VAL A 255 60.29 22.90 0.80
C VAL A 255 59.65 23.73 -0.31
N ALA A 256 60.46 24.39 -1.18
CA ALA A 256 59.96 25.22 -2.26
C ALA A 256 59.10 24.40 -3.27
N PHE A 257 59.53 23.19 -3.57
CA PHE A 257 58.74 22.27 -4.39
C PHE A 257 57.34 21.95 -3.78
N CYS A 258 57.32 21.56 -2.53
CA CYS A 258 56.06 21.21 -1.85
C CYS A 258 55.14 22.45 -1.71
N GLN A 259 55.67 23.61 -1.38
CA GLN A 259 54.89 24.87 -1.27
C GLN A 259 54.28 25.30 -2.61
N LYS A 260 54.98 25.10 -3.73
CA LYS A 260 54.42 25.37 -5.06
C LYS A 260 53.18 24.50 -5.36
N TYR A 261 53.23 23.23 -5.05
CA TYR A 261 52.07 22.32 -5.19
C TYR A 261 50.93 22.72 -4.29
N HIS A 262 51.21 23.03 -3.04
CA HIS A 262 50.21 23.48 -2.08
C HIS A 262 49.50 24.78 -2.52
N ALA A 263 50.26 25.74 -3.07
CA ALA A 263 49.66 26.99 -3.57
C ALA A 263 48.70 26.77 -4.76
N SER A 264 48.99 25.81 -5.64
CA SER A 264 48.11 25.42 -6.73
C SER A 264 46.82 24.80 -6.21
N TYR A 265 46.95 24.00 -5.16
CA TYR A 265 45.79 23.39 -4.47
C TYR A 265 44.86 24.43 -3.84
N VAL A 266 45.41 25.40 -3.06
CA VAL A 266 44.61 26.45 -2.41
C VAL A 266 43.77 27.26 -3.40
N LYS A 267 44.27 27.49 -4.60
CA LYS A 267 43.51 28.14 -5.66
C LYS A 267 42.30 27.29 -6.12
N ALA A 268 42.54 25.98 -6.36
CA ALA A 268 41.47 25.06 -6.74
C ALA A 268 40.37 24.89 -5.66
N GLU A 269 40.79 24.99 -4.39
CA GLU A 269 39.85 24.94 -3.23
C GLU A 269 38.88 26.11 -3.25
N THR A 270 39.35 27.35 -3.54
CA THR A 270 38.46 28.53 -3.58
C THR A 270 37.37 28.41 -4.66
N ASP A 271 37.72 27.88 -5.83
CA ASP A 271 36.76 27.64 -6.91
C ASP A 271 35.75 26.56 -6.52
N ARG A 272 36.18 25.52 -5.80
CA ARG A 272 35.35 24.43 -5.30
C ARG A 272 34.30 24.89 -4.27
N ASP A 273 34.66 25.76 -3.32
CA ASP A 273 33.76 26.31 -2.31
C ASP A 273 32.58 27.07 -2.93
N SER A 274 32.87 27.81 -4.04
CA SER A 274 31.79 28.51 -4.77
C SER A 274 30.76 27.54 -5.39
N ASP A 275 31.27 26.47 -5.99
CA ASP A 275 30.43 25.44 -6.63
C ASP A 275 29.64 24.63 -5.56
N GLY A 276 30.28 24.30 -4.43
CA GLY A 276 29.64 23.63 -3.30
C GLY A 276 28.44 24.43 -2.76
N LEU A 277 28.67 25.72 -2.52
CA LEU A 277 27.60 26.62 -2.06
C LEU A 277 26.43 26.70 -3.09
N LEU A 278 26.73 26.66 -4.39
CA LEU A 278 25.70 26.64 -5.44
C LEU A 278 24.92 25.33 -5.42
N ALA A 279 25.60 24.19 -5.27
CA ALA A 279 24.97 22.88 -5.16
C ALA A 279 24.03 22.82 -3.94
N VAL A 280 24.46 23.31 -2.78
CA VAL A 280 23.62 23.40 -1.55
C VAL A 280 22.38 24.25 -1.81
N LYS A 281 22.50 25.42 -2.42
CA LYS A 281 21.35 26.28 -2.73
C LYS A 281 20.35 25.60 -3.66
N GLN A 282 20.81 24.87 -4.66
CA GLN A 282 19.95 24.10 -5.57
C GLN A 282 19.22 22.99 -4.81
N TYR A 283 19.93 22.30 -3.92
CA TYR A 283 19.36 21.23 -3.11
C TYR A 283 18.32 21.75 -2.11
N GLU A 284 18.58 22.84 -1.39
CA GLU A 284 17.63 23.44 -0.47
C GLU A 284 16.34 23.90 -1.17
N ARG A 285 16.48 24.50 -2.36
CA ARG A 285 15.33 24.84 -3.19
C ARG A 285 14.53 23.59 -3.59
N PHE A 286 15.22 22.55 -4.05
CA PHE A 286 14.59 21.28 -4.39
C PHE A 286 13.85 20.67 -3.18
N LYS A 287 14.46 20.67 -1.98
CA LYS A 287 13.83 20.19 -0.75
C LYS A 287 12.52 20.94 -0.46
N ALA A 288 12.55 22.26 -0.53
CA ALA A 288 11.36 23.07 -0.28
C ALA A 288 10.23 22.77 -1.28
N GLU A 289 10.54 22.66 -2.57
CA GLU A 289 9.59 22.33 -3.63
C GLU A 289 9.06 20.89 -3.46
N ARG A 290 9.93 19.93 -3.12
CA ARG A 290 9.57 18.55 -2.82
C ARG A 290 8.61 18.45 -1.63
N ASP A 291 8.95 19.08 -0.52
CA ASP A 291 8.16 19.00 0.72
C ASP A 291 6.77 19.62 0.52
N ALA A 292 6.68 20.75 -0.17
CA ALA A 292 5.41 21.36 -0.54
C ALA A 292 4.56 20.43 -1.43
N ARG A 293 5.19 19.77 -2.42
CA ARG A 293 4.51 18.81 -3.29
C ARG A 293 4.03 17.58 -2.53
N LEU A 294 4.87 17.00 -1.66
CA LEU A 294 4.49 15.84 -0.85
C LEU A 294 3.36 16.17 0.13
N GLN A 295 3.37 17.37 0.68
CA GLN A 295 2.27 17.85 1.53
C GLN A 295 0.96 17.95 0.72
N ALA A 296 0.99 18.58 -0.45
CA ALA A 296 -0.19 18.68 -1.32
C ALA A 296 -0.75 17.30 -1.72
N LEU A 297 0.12 16.34 -2.03
CA LEU A 297 -0.29 14.96 -2.32
C LEU A 297 -0.95 14.27 -1.13
N ARG A 298 -0.45 14.50 0.10
CA ARG A 298 -1.07 13.97 1.34
C ARG A 298 -2.46 14.57 1.55
N GLU A 299 -2.60 15.88 1.42
CA GLU A 299 -3.87 16.58 1.56
C GLU A 299 -4.91 16.08 0.53
N GLU A 300 -4.49 15.90 -0.73
CA GLU A 300 -5.34 15.34 -1.78
C GLU A 300 -5.77 13.90 -1.46
N LYS A 301 -4.84 13.05 -1.00
CA LYS A 301 -5.11 11.65 -0.63
C LYS A 301 -6.09 11.57 0.56
N ASP A 302 -5.91 12.43 1.55
CA ASP A 302 -6.80 12.48 2.72
C ASP A 302 -8.19 13.02 2.34
N ALA A 303 -8.27 14.03 1.46
CA ALA A 303 -9.54 14.50 0.92
C ALA A 303 -10.28 13.41 0.14
N ARG A 304 -9.57 12.62 -0.71
CA ARG A 304 -10.13 11.46 -1.42
C ARG A 304 -10.63 10.37 -0.45
N LYS A 305 -9.85 10.04 0.59
CA LYS A 305 -10.29 9.09 1.63
C LYS A 305 -11.55 9.57 2.33
N ALA A 306 -11.60 10.84 2.73
CA ALA A 306 -12.77 11.44 3.37
C ALA A 306 -14.01 11.40 2.44
N GLN A 307 -13.83 11.69 1.15
CA GLN A 307 -14.91 11.60 0.15
C GLN A 307 -15.40 10.15 0.00
N ASN A 308 -14.49 9.18 -0.14
CA ASN A 308 -14.86 7.76 -0.25
C ASN A 308 -15.60 7.28 1.00
N THR A 309 -15.17 7.68 2.20
CA THR A 309 -15.84 7.37 3.46
C THR A 309 -17.26 7.95 3.48
N ARG A 310 -17.47 9.20 3.03
CA ARG A 310 -18.80 9.81 2.91
C ARG A 310 -19.69 9.03 1.93
N CYS A 311 -19.15 8.63 0.76
CA CYS A 311 -19.88 7.81 -0.21
C CYS A 311 -20.30 6.47 0.39
N ILE A 312 -19.41 5.79 1.12
CA ILE A 312 -19.72 4.53 1.81
C ILE A 312 -20.87 4.72 2.82
N TRP A 313 -20.81 5.77 3.64
CA TRP A 313 -21.88 6.07 4.59
C TRP A 313 -23.23 6.35 3.91
N ILE A 314 -23.24 7.06 2.79
CA ILE A 314 -24.47 7.30 2.00
C ILE A 314 -25.05 5.97 1.51
N VAL A 315 -24.21 5.07 0.98
CA VAL A 315 -24.65 3.73 0.54
C VAL A 315 -25.23 2.93 1.70
N VAL A 316 -24.58 2.93 2.87
CA VAL A 316 -25.06 2.24 4.08
C VAL A 316 -26.42 2.79 4.49
N VAL A 317 -26.59 4.11 4.55
CA VAL A 317 -27.88 4.72 4.91
C VAL A 317 -28.98 4.33 3.93
N VAL A 318 -28.70 4.37 2.62
CA VAL A 318 -29.65 3.93 1.59
C VAL A 318 -30.06 2.46 1.78
N LEU A 319 -29.10 1.57 2.05
CA LEU A 319 -29.39 0.14 2.31
C LEU A 319 -30.24 -0.05 3.56
N VAL A 320 -29.98 0.68 4.63
CA VAL A 320 -30.77 0.63 5.86
C VAL A 320 -32.22 1.09 5.61
N VAL A 321 -32.40 2.19 4.86
CA VAL A 321 -33.73 2.69 4.49
C VAL A 321 -34.48 1.64 3.64
N LEU A 322 -33.82 1.05 2.64
CA LEU A 322 -34.43 0.02 1.79
C LEU A 322 -34.82 -1.22 2.62
N ALA A 323 -33.98 -1.64 3.56
CA ALA A 323 -34.29 -2.74 4.47
C ALA A 323 -35.48 -2.43 5.39
N ALA A 324 -35.55 -1.21 5.91
CA ALA A 324 -36.68 -0.75 6.73
C ALA A 324 -38.00 -0.73 5.92
N VAL A 325 -37.96 -0.22 4.70
CA VAL A 325 -39.11 -0.22 3.78
C VAL A 325 -39.53 -1.66 3.44
N TRP A 326 -38.58 -2.54 3.16
CA TRP A 326 -38.89 -3.95 2.91
C TRP A 326 -39.52 -4.65 4.11
N LEU A 327 -38.97 -4.41 5.31
CA LEU A 327 -39.56 -4.94 6.57
C LEU A 327 -40.98 -4.39 6.85
N PHE A 328 -41.22 -3.12 6.54
CA PHE A 328 -42.52 -2.50 6.63
C PHE A 328 -43.56 -3.20 5.73
N PHE A 329 -43.18 -3.39 4.44
CA PHE A 329 -44.07 -4.06 3.48
C PHE A 329 -44.31 -5.54 3.82
N THR A 330 -43.27 -6.26 4.30
CA THR A 330 -43.45 -7.66 4.74
C THR A 330 -44.35 -7.77 5.96
N ARG A 331 -44.16 -6.90 6.97
CA ARG A 331 -45.07 -6.86 8.17
C ARG A 331 -46.50 -6.50 7.77
N ARG A 332 -46.69 -5.52 6.90
CA ARG A 332 -48.01 -5.16 6.38
C ARG A 332 -48.66 -6.33 5.64
N ARG A 333 -47.93 -7.05 4.82
CA ARG A 333 -48.41 -8.23 4.10
C ARG A 333 -48.82 -9.37 5.07
N HIS A 334 -48.02 -9.62 6.08
CA HIS A 334 -48.37 -10.60 7.12
C HIS A 334 -49.61 -10.21 7.91
N HIS A 335 -49.77 -8.95 8.25
CA HIS A 335 -50.93 -8.44 8.92
C HIS A 335 -52.21 -8.59 8.07
N LEU A 336 -52.17 -8.28 6.79
CA LEU A 336 -53.30 -8.45 5.86
C LEU A 336 -53.67 -9.93 5.67
N ASN A 337 -52.69 -10.84 5.60
CA ASN A 337 -52.96 -12.26 5.53
C ASN A 337 -53.61 -12.78 6.82
N ALA A 338 -53.12 -12.36 7.98
CA ALA A 338 -53.70 -12.74 9.29
C ALA A 338 -55.17 -12.25 9.48
N LEU A 339 -55.54 -11.09 8.87
CA LEU A 339 -56.94 -10.63 8.86
C LEU A 339 -57.79 -11.51 7.96
N LYS A 340 -57.33 -11.87 6.77
CA LYS A 340 -58.02 -12.78 5.86
C LYS A 340 -58.28 -14.18 6.48
N ASP A 341 -57.27 -14.71 7.22
CA ASP A 341 -57.38 -15.99 7.90
C ASP A 341 -58.45 -15.95 9.02
N LYS A 342 -58.54 -14.83 9.76
CA LYS A 342 -59.60 -14.64 10.80
C LYS A 342 -61.01 -14.55 10.21
N ASP A 343 -61.17 -13.87 9.07
CA ASP A 343 -62.45 -13.78 8.38
C ASP A 343 -62.92 -15.15 7.87
N HIS A 344 -61.99 -15.96 7.39
CA HIS A 344 -62.27 -17.34 6.97
C HIS A 344 -62.68 -18.23 8.18
N GLU A 345 -61.96 -18.15 9.29
CA GLU A 345 -62.27 -18.88 10.52
C GLU A 345 -63.66 -18.48 11.07
N ALA A 346 -63.97 -17.18 11.08
CA ALA A 346 -65.26 -16.67 11.47
C ALA A 346 -66.41 -17.20 10.60
N LEU A 347 -66.19 -17.26 9.27
CA LEU A 347 -67.15 -17.82 8.33
C LEU A 347 -67.31 -19.33 8.53
N GLN A 348 -66.27 -20.08 8.79
CA GLN A 348 -66.33 -21.52 9.07
C GLN A 348 -67.17 -21.82 10.30
N ILE A 349 -67.05 -21.03 11.40
CA ILE A 349 -67.82 -21.14 12.58
C ILE A 349 -69.32 -20.90 12.27
N LYS A 350 -69.65 -19.86 11.47
CA LYS A 350 -71.04 -19.58 11.08
C LYS A 350 -71.65 -20.71 10.25
N VAL A 351 -70.86 -21.25 9.30
CA VAL A 351 -71.39 -22.38 8.49
C VAL A 351 -71.58 -23.65 9.31
N GLN A 352 -70.68 -23.93 10.26
CA GLN A 352 -70.92 -25.07 11.21
C GLN A 352 -72.08 -24.86 12.07
N ALA A 353 -72.41 -23.63 12.54
CA ALA A 353 -73.61 -23.33 13.29
C ALA A 353 -74.90 -23.60 12.47
N VAL A 354 -74.90 -23.22 11.17
CA VAL A 354 -76.02 -23.52 10.24
C VAL A 354 -76.17 -25.03 10.07
N PHE A 355 -75.13 -25.82 10.05
CA PHE A 355 -75.17 -27.26 9.97
C PHE A 355 -75.86 -27.90 11.24
N SER A 356 -75.53 -27.37 12.41
CA SER A 356 -75.98 -27.84 13.67
C SER A 356 -77.47 -27.48 13.94
N ASP A 357 -78.04 -26.55 13.19
CA ASP A 357 -79.41 -26.11 13.32
C ASP A 357 -80.39 -27.17 12.81
N ARG A 358 -81.64 -27.30 13.45
CA ARG A 358 -82.66 -28.27 13.04
C ARG A 358 -83.58 -27.77 11.92
N MET A 359 -83.30 -26.67 11.30
CA MET A 359 -84.13 -26.08 10.25
C MET A 359 -83.93 -26.76 8.86
N ASN A 360 -84.95 -26.62 7.99
CA ASN A 360 -84.87 -27.02 6.59
C ASN A 360 -84.05 -26.01 5.76
N ASN A 361 -83.57 -26.39 4.53
CA ASN A 361 -82.83 -25.57 3.60
C ASN A 361 -81.41 -25.17 4.08
N LYS A 362 -80.69 -26.07 4.74
CA LYS A 362 -79.38 -25.83 5.28
C LYS A 362 -78.35 -25.48 4.15
N MET A 363 -78.45 -26.16 3.04
CA MET A 363 -77.46 -25.91 1.89
C MET A 363 -77.63 -24.51 1.32
N GLU A 364 -78.84 -24.00 1.14
CA GLU A 364 -79.10 -22.64 0.66
C GLU A 364 -78.54 -21.58 1.63
N ARG A 365 -78.68 -21.81 2.92
CA ARG A 365 -78.16 -20.93 3.98
C ARG A 365 -76.63 -20.92 3.98
N ILE A 366 -75.96 -22.06 3.76
CA ILE A 366 -74.53 -22.19 3.65
C ILE A 366 -74.04 -21.41 2.40
N ARG A 367 -74.73 -21.54 1.27
CA ARG A 367 -74.45 -20.74 0.06
C ARG A 367 -74.55 -19.23 0.31
N ASN A 368 -75.65 -18.82 1.03
CA ASN A 368 -75.86 -17.41 1.30
C ASN A 368 -74.82 -16.83 2.25
N GLU A 369 -74.41 -17.53 3.30
CA GLU A 369 -73.29 -17.09 4.18
C GLU A 369 -71.93 -17.01 3.43
N PHE A 370 -71.70 -18.00 2.56
CA PHE A 370 -70.51 -17.99 1.73
C PHE A 370 -70.50 -16.83 0.74
N ASN A 371 -71.59 -16.62 -0.01
CA ASN A 371 -71.73 -15.53 -0.99
C ASN A 371 -71.71 -14.13 -0.32
N ALA A 372 -72.17 -14.02 0.91
CA ALA A 372 -72.05 -12.77 1.69
C ALA A 372 -70.58 -12.44 2.00
N SER A 373 -69.78 -13.45 2.23
CA SER A 373 -68.33 -13.28 2.53
C SER A 373 -67.45 -13.26 1.31
N TYR A 374 -67.80 -13.98 0.26
CA TYR A 374 -67.06 -14.09 -1.00
C TYR A 374 -68.03 -13.91 -2.20
N PRO A 375 -68.41 -12.65 -2.51
CA PRO A 375 -69.26 -12.37 -3.66
C PRO A 375 -68.67 -12.92 -4.95
N ASP A 376 -69.51 -13.53 -5.79
CA ASP A 376 -69.14 -14.07 -7.10
C ASP A 376 -68.14 -15.27 -7.13
N ALA A 377 -67.67 -15.76 -5.97
CA ALA A 377 -66.66 -16.82 -5.96
C ALA A 377 -67.18 -18.11 -6.63
N LEU A 378 -68.42 -18.52 -6.35
CA LEU A 378 -69.06 -19.69 -7.01
C LEU A 378 -69.30 -19.42 -8.49
N ALA A 379 -69.72 -18.23 -8.88
CA ALA A 379 -69.89 -17.85 -10.30
C ALA A 379 -68.58 -17.87 -11.07
N LYS A 380 -67.50 -17.37 -10.46
CA LYS A 380 -66.15 -17.43 -11.04
C LYS A 380 -65.65 -18.89 -11.18
N LEU A 381 -65.91 -19.72 -10.16
CA LEU A 381 -65.59 -21.14 -10.23
C LEU A 381 -66.36 -21.83 -11.39
N GLN A 382 -67.65 -21.55 -11.52
CA GLN A 382 -68.50 -22.07 -12.59
C GLN A 382 -68.02 -21.59 -14.00
N ALA A 383 -67.63 -20.32 -14.09
CA ALA A 383 -67.07 -19.77 -15.31
C ALA A 383 -65.75 -20.42 -15.73
N ALA A 384 -64.89 -20.73 -14.72
CA ALA A 384 -63.62 -21.44 -14.96
C ALA A 384 -63.81 -22.92 -15.29
N TYR A 385 -64.86 -23.55 -14.76
CA TYR A 385 -65.18 -24.98 -14.98
C TYR A 385 -66.65 -25.14 -15.39
N PRO A 386 -67.02 -24.80 -16.64
CA PRO A 386 -68.44 -24.83 -17.06
C PRO A 386 -69.09 -26.20 -17.02
N GLU A 387 -68.31 -27.27 -16.97
CA GLU A 387 -68.76 -28.66 -16.90
C GLU A 387 -69.22 -29.08 -15.50
N LEU A 388 -69.03 -28.25 -14.47
CA LEU A 388 -69.49 -28.56 -13.12
C LEU A 388 -71.02 -28.34 -12.99
N SER A 389 -71.75 -29.32 -12.51
CA SER A 389 -73.15 -29.21 -12.17
C SER A 389 -73.35 -28.43 -10.85
N GLU A 390 -74.56 -27.92 -10.60
CA GLU A 390 -74.89 -27.28 -9.33
C GLU A 390 -74.59 -28.14 -8.08
N THR A 391 -74.85 -29.42 -8.15
CA THR A 391 -74.54 -30.38 -7.06
C THR A 391 -73.01 -30.52 -6.89
N GLU A 392 -72.23 -30.47 -7.98
CA GLU A 392 -70.77 -30.50 -7.91
C GLU A 392 -70.21 -29.23 -7.33
N LEU A 393 -70.81 -28.06 -7.59
CA LEU A 393 -70.44 -26.79 -6.97
C LEU A 393 -70.70 -26.81 -5.47
N ASP A 394 -71.87 -27.37 -5.04
CA ASP A 394 -72.13 -27.55 -3.65
C ASP A 394 -71.15 -28.44 -2.94
N ILE A 395 -70.75 -29.54 -3.60
CA ILE A 395 -69.67 -30.40 -3.06
C ILE A 395 -68.34 -29.71 -2.97
N CYS A 396 -67.99 -28.82 -3.90
CA CYS A 396 -66.81 -27.98 -3.80
C CYS A 396 -66.90 -27.03 -2.60
N LEU A 397 -68.06 -26.41 -2.42
CA LEU A 397 -68.33 -25.51 -1.28
C LEU A 397 -68.23 -26.23 0.06
N LEU A 398 -68.87 -27.41 0.18
CA LEU A 398 -68.82 -28.23 1.41
C LEU A 398 -67.40 -28.76 1.67
N SER A 399 -66.65 -29.12 0.59
CA SER A 399 -65.24 -29.51 0.72
C SER A 399 -64.37 -28.35 1.21
N PHE A 400 -64.59 -27.13 0.74
CA PHE A 400 -63.87 -25.93 1.17
C PHE A 400 -64.02 -25.69 2.68
N PHE A 401 -65.20 -26.01 3.27
CA PHE A 401 -65.45 -25.97 4.73
C PHE A 401 -65.05 -27.27 5.43
N SER A 402 -64.38 -28.19 4.78
CA SER A 402 -63.89 -29.46 5.33
C SER A 402 -65.01 -30.40 5.88
N PHE A 403 -66.21 -30.33 5.30
CA PHE A 403 -67.26 -31.25 5.65
C PHE A 403 -66.93 -32.71 5.30
N ARG A 404 -67.18 -33.63 6.21
CA ARG A 404 -66.95 -35.05 5.98
C ARG A 404 -67.96 -35.60 4.97
N LEU A 405 -67.64 -36.78 4.37
CA LEU A 405 -68.42 -37.40 3.30
C LEU A 405 -69.85 -37.61 3.72
N LYS A 406 -70.09 -38.08 4.96
CA LYS A 406 -71.41 -38.33 5.54
C LYS A 406 -72.21 -37.02 5.77
N GLU A 407 -71.54 -35.99 6.26
CA GLU A 407 -72.18 -34.68 6.52
C GLU A 407 -72.60 -34.00 5.20
N ALA A 408 -71.73 -34.10 4.16
CA ALA A 408 -72.09 -33.62 2.82
C ALA A 408 -73.22 -34.42 2.19
N ALA A 409 -73.29 -35.72 2.42
CA ALA A 409 -74.38 -36.60 1.95
C ALA A 409 -75.73 -36.22 2.64
N ASP A 410 -75.72 -35.99 3.96
CA ASP A 410 -76.87 -35.56 4.71
C ASP A 410 -77.40 -34.18 4.30
N LEU A 411 -76.49 -33.22 3.99
CA LEU A 411 -76.82 -31.87 3.51
C LEU A 411 -77.44 -31.83 2.10
N LEU A 412 -77.00 -32.74 1.23
CA LEU A 412 -77.42 -32.81 -0.16
C LEU A 412 -78.56 -33.82 -0.41
N ASP A 413 -78.99 -34.51 0.61
CA ASP A 413 -79.99 -35.62 0.57
C ASP A 413 -79.50 -36.70 -0.46
N LEU A 414 -78.25 -37.08 -0.38
CA LEU A 414 -77.63 -38.06 -1.24
C LEU A 414 -77.04 -39.22 -0.44
N ARG A 415 -76.77 -40.34 -1.08
CA ARG A 415 -76.01 -41.44 -0.47
C ARG A 415 -74.51 -41.12 -0.44
N GLU A 416 -73.77 -41.51 0.58
CA GLU A 416 -72.37 -41.29 0.76
C GLU A 416 -71.55 -41.73 -0.47
N ASN A 417 -71.90 -42.91 -1.02
CA ASN A 417 -71.23 -43.44 -2.28
C ASN A 417 -71.43 -42.51 -3.48
N THR A 418 -72.58 -41.80 -3.54
CA THR A 418 -72.88 -40.85 -4.62
C THR A 418 -72.03 -39.62 -4.47
N VAL A 419 -71.90 -39.04 -3.24
CA VAL A 419 -71.01 -37.92 -2.97
C VAL A 419 -69.53 -38.27 -3.26
N ALA A 420 -69.10 -39.49 -2.91
CA ALA A 420 -67.73 -39.97 -3.23
C ALA A 420 -67.46 -40.02 -4.72
N LYS A 421 -68.46 -40.45 -5.53
CA LYS A 421 -68.35 -40.42 -7.00
C LYS A 421 -68.28 -39.00 -7.53
N TYR A 422 -69.08 -38.09 -7.03
CA TYR A 422 -68.98 -36.66 -7.40
C TYR A 422 -67.61 -36.05 -7.06
N ARG A 423 -67.07 -36.31 -5.86
CA ARG A 423 -65.72 -35.87 -5.50
C ARG A 423 -64.64 -36.36 -6.47
N THR A 424 -64.74 -37.61 -6.91
CA THR A 424 -63.82 -38.16 -7.91
C THR A 424 -64.01 -37.52 -9.30
N THR A 425 -65.26 -37.22 -9.70
CA THR A 425 -65.56 -36.53 -10.94
C THR A 425 -65.10 -35.11 -10.95
N ILE A 426 -65.27 -34.37 -9.86
CA ILE A 426 -64.79 -33.01 -9.68
C ILE A 426 -63.24 -32.97 -9.82
N LYS A 427 -62.55 -33.87 -9.13
CA LYS A 427 -61.07 -33.97 -9.26
C LYS A 427 -60.61 -34.13 -10.71
N LYS A 428 -61.34 -34.94 -11.50
CA LYS A 428 -61.04 -35.13 -12.91
C LYS A 428 -61.32 -33.87 -13.76
N LYS A 429 -62.48 -33.19 -13.50
CA LYS A 429 -62.87 -31.98 -14.23
C LYS A 429 -61.99 -30.79 -13.87
N THR A 430 -61.58 -30.65 -12.62
CA THR A 430 -60.75 -29.56 -12.14
C THR A 430 -59.24 -29.83 -12.22
N GLN A 431 -58.86 -31.05 -12.60
CA GLN A 431 -57.46 -31.51 -12.65
C GLN A 431 -56.66 -31.27 -11.33
N THR A 432 -57.34 -31.38 -10.17
CA THR A 432 -56.76 -31.21 -8.86
C THR A 432 -57.08 -32.35 -7.94
N ASP A 433 -56.14 -32.74 -7.10
CA ASP A 433 -56.37 -33.72 -6.05
C ASP A 433 -56.87 -33.07 -4.74
N ASP A 434 -56.71 -31.75 -4.60
CA ASP A 434 -57.14 -30.96 -3.43
C ASP A 434 -58.53 -30.32 -3.70
N LEU A 435 -59.60 -31.01 -3.28
CA LEU A 435 -60.94 -30.45 -3.36
C LEU A 435 -61.20 -29.23 -2.43
N GLU A 436 -60.52 -29.16 -1.31
CA GLU A 436 -60.59 -28.03 -0.40
C GLU A 436 -59.94 -26.78 -1.02
N GLY A 437 -58.93 -26.99 -1.84
CA GLY A 437 -58.22 -25.94 -2.53
C GLY A 437 -58.90 -25.42 -3.82
N VAL A 438 -59.88 -26.12 -4.38
CA VAL A 438 -60.54 -25.76 -5.66
C VAL A 438 -61.12 -24.35 -5.64
N LEU A 439 -61.73 -23.92 -4.53
CA LEU A 439 -62.35 -22.60 -4.35
C LEU A 439 -61.34 -21.48 -4.01
N LYS A 440 -60.18 -21.80 -3.42
CA LYS A 440 -59.22 -20.82 -2.91
C LYS A 440 -58.79 -19.77 -3.97
N PRO A 441 -58.53 -20.10 -5.24
CA PRO A 441 -58.13 -19.12 -6.25
C PRO A 441 -59.22 -18.05 -6.53
N PHE A 442 -60.47 -18.30 -6.23
CA PHE A 442 -61.63 -17.48 -6.58
C PHE A 442 -62.14 -16.62 -5.41
N LEU A 443 -61.50 -16.69 -4.24
CA LEU A 443 -61.92 -15.97 -3.02
C LEU A 443 -61.48 -14.50 -2.96
N GLY A 444 -60.68 -14.02 -3.90
CA GLY A 444 -60.14 -12.67 -3.80
C GLY A 444 -60.21 -11.83 -5.02
#